data_09f14e8d386b4d6d02a8eed22ff6f86c
#
_entry.id   09f14e8d386b4d6d02a8eed22ff6f86c
#
_cell.length_a   1.000
_cell.length_b   1.000
_cell.length_c   1.000
_cell.angle_alpha   90.00
_cell.angle_beta   90.00
_cell.angle_gamma   90.00
#
_symmetry.space_group_name_H-M   'P 1'
#
loop_
_entity.id
_entity.type
_entity.pdbx_description
1 polymer ?
#
loop_
_entity_poly.entity_id
_entity_poly.type
_entity_poly.pdbx_seq_one_letter_code
_entity_poly.pdbx_strand_id
1 'polypeptide(L)'
;FGDGWHLLGIGSGEYNDTNDEYTAAIQAVSAFLGEDIDVEADDFDADALLADMKAFKTTGKTATVDVEDEETLAINTMTAYYDALPEGADKMDDVVQMTYVDAVAYLEKNGFDAPDPADYGVWVPGIPVLVGDGLDAANAAPWLSGLINDGIVAGVGAVLGFVPQMLVLFLMLAFLEACGYMARIAFVLDRVFRKFGLSGKSFIPMLIGVGCGVPGVMASRTIENERDRRMTIMTTTFIPCGAKVPFIAMIAGALFGGSAWVSTSAYFIGMAAIICSGIMLKKTKMFSGDPAPFVMELPAYHWPTVGNVLRSMWERGWSFIKKAGTIILLSTILSLIHISEPTRL
;
A
#
# COMPACT_ATOMS: atom_id res chain seq x y z
N PHE A 1 3.56 12.00 -2.32
CA PHE A 1 2.11 12.01 -2.19
C PHE A 1 1.63 11.98 -0.73
N GLY A 2 2.52 12.03 0.26
CA GLY A 2 2.21 12.29 1.66
C GLY A 2 2.18 13.79 1.94
N ASP A 3 2.51 14.17 3.18
CA ASP A 3 2.48 15.56 3.64
C ASP A 3 3.48 16.48 2.93
N GLY A 4 4.50 15.91 2.31
CA GLY A 4 5.50 16.62 1.53
C GLY A 4 6.87 15.95 1.55
N TRP A 5 7.88 16.62 1.03
CA TRP A 5 9.27 16.16 1.09
C TRP A 5 10.26 17.33 1.08
N HIS A 6 11.43 17.13 1.65
CA HIS A 6 12.54 18.07 1.53
C HIS A 6 13.18 17.98 0.13
N LEU A 7 13.41 19.13 -0.49
CA LEU A 7 14.03 19.20 -1.81
C LEU A 7 15.43 18.58 -1.78
N LEU A 8 15.68 17.59 -2.66
CA LEU A 8 16.93 16.81 -2.72
C LEU A 8 17.26 16.01 -1.44
N GLY A 9 16.33 15.86 -0.51
CA GLY A 9 16.55 15.17 0.76
C GLY A 9 17.43 15.93 1.75
N ILE A 10 17.68 17.23 1.51
CA ILE A 10 18.49 18.06 2.40
C ILE A 10 17.64 18.45 3.62
N GLY A 11 18.11 18.07 4.81
CA GLY A 11 17.40 18.32 6.07
C GLY A 11 16.45 17.18 6.50
N SER A 12 16.12 16.23 5.60
CA SER A 12 15.20 15.13 5.95
C SER A 12 15.69 14.25 7.09
N GLY A 13 17.01 14.03 7.21
CA GLY A 13 17.55 13.23 8.30
C GLY A 13 17.38 13.90 9.66
N GLU A 14 17.71 15.19 9.75
CA GLU A 14 17.59 15.96 10.99
C GLU A 14 16.11 16.15 11.39
N TYR A 15 15.24 16.38 10.41
CA TYR A 15 13.79 16.40 10.64
C TYR A 15 13.27 15.06 11.17
N ASN A 16 13.62 13.94 10.53
CA ASN A 16 13.16 12.62 10.95
C ASN A 16 13.64 12.29 12.38
N ASP A 17 14.91 12.55 12.67
CA ASP A 17 15.46 12.32 14.02
C ASP A 17 14.67 13.12 15.09
N THR A 18 14.36 14.39 14.79
CA THR A 18 13.61 15.26 15.74
C THR A 18 12.13 14.81 15.84
N ASN A 19 11.54 14.42 14.73
CA ASN A 19 10.16 13.93 14.71
C ASN A 19 10.03 12.59 15.43
N ASP A 20 11.00 11.70 15.29
CA ASP A 20 11.04 10.43 16.01
C ASP A 20 11.16 10.65 17.53
N GLU A 21 12.00 11.61 17.95
CA GLU A 21 12.12 12.00 19.37
C GLU A 21 10.81 12.59 19.90
N TYR A 22 10.15 13.47 19.12
CA TYR A 22 8.87 14.05 19.49
C TYR A 22 7.78 12.97 19.63
N THR A 23 7.67 12.09 18.64
CA THR A 23 6.69 10.99 18.62
C THR A 23 6.92 10.04 19.80
N ALA A 24 8.18 9.66 20.07
CA ALA A 24 8.53 8.83 21.24
C ALA A 24 8.16 9.52 22.57
N ALA A 25 8.31 10.86 22.65
CA ALA A 25 7.94 11.61 23.84
C ALA A 25 6.42 11.58 24.06
N ILE A 26 5.61 11.85 23.04
CA ILE A 26 4.14 11.77 23.14
C ILE A 26 3.67 10.36 23.49
N GLN A 27 4.21 9.32 22.84
CA GLN A 27 3.88 7.92 23.11
C GLN A 27 4.23 7.51 24.57
N ALA A 28 5.38 7.93 25.07
CA ALA A 28 5.77 7.66 26.45
C ALA A 28 4.81 8.29 27.45
N VAL A 29 4.36 9.51 27.19
CA VAL A 29 3.41 10.22 28.06
C VAL A 29 2.01 9.60 27.97
N SER A 30 1.51 9.34 26.77
CA SER A 30 0.21 8.68 26.56
C SER A 30 0.13 7.33 27.27
N ALA A 31 1.23 6.53 27.20
CA ALA A 31 1.28 5.22 27.86
C ALA A 31 1.05 5.30 29.38
N PHE A 32 1.61 6.31 30.04
CA PHE A 32 1.52 6.43 31.50
C PHE A 32 0.31 7.19 31.99
N LEU A 33 -0.20 8.17 31.22
CA LEU A 33 -1.43 8.88 31.56
C LEU A 33 -2.67 8.07 31.18
N GLY A 34 -2.55 7.12 30.23
CA GLY A 34 -3.66 6.28 29.76
C GLY A 34 -4.68 7.05 28.93
N GLU A 35 -4.28 8.19 28.37
CA GLU A 35 -5.09 9.04 27.50
C GLU A 35 -4.35 9.21 26.16
N ASP A 36 -5.10 9.20 25.09
CA ASP A 36 -4.59 9.56 23.77
C ASP A 36 -4.44 11.08 23.69
N ILE A 37 -3.20 11.55 23.51
CA ILE A 37 -2.88 12.97 23.52
C ILE A 37 -3.03 13.50 22.09
N ASP A 38 -4.16 14.14 21.83
CA ASP A 38 -4.40 14.86 20.59
C ASP A 38 -4.01 16.34 20.77
N VAL A 39 -2.83 16.70 20.28
CA VAL A 39 -2.27 18.05 20.39
C VAL A 39 -2.99 19.05 19.46
N GLU A 40 -3.67 18.55 18.41
CA GLU A 40 -4.41 19.36 17.43
C GLU A 40 -5.87 19.62 17.85
N ALA A 41 -6.32 19.05 18.96
CA ALA A 41 -7.68 19.24 19.44
C ALA A 41 -7.94 20.70 19.86
N ASP A 42 -9.12 21.23 19.52
CA ASP A 42 -9.53 22.63 19.82
C ASP A 42 -9.54 22.96 21.32
N ASP A 43 -9.62 21.94 22.19
CA ASP A 43 -9.66 22.06 23.66
C ASP A 43 -8.35 21.62 24.34
N PHE A 44 -7.26 21.47 23.58
CA PHE A 44 -5.95 21.07 24.11
C PHE A 44 -5.37 22.17 25.02
N ASP A 45 -5.11 21.82 26.29
CA ASP A 45 -4.47 22.69 27.29
C ASP A 45 -3.08 22.17 27.66
N ALA A 46 -2.06 22.72 27.03
CA ALA A 46 -0.67 22.36 27.23
C ALA A 46 -0.20 22.55 28.69
N ASP A 47 -0.68 23.62 29.37
CA ASP A 47 -0.27 23.92 30.74
C ASP A 47 -0.89 22.94 31.74
N ALA A 48 -2.13 22.55 31.51
CA ALA A 48 -2.82 21.55 32.34
C ALA A 48 -2.16 20.18 32.18
N LEU A 49 -1.90 19.75 30.94
CA LEU A 49 -1.21 18.49 30.65
C LEU A 49 0.18 18.45 31.28
N LEU A 50 0.95 19.52 31.15
CA LEU A 50 2.29 19.62 31.73
C LEU A 50 2.28 19.57 33.25
N ALA A 51 1.25 20.10 33.90
CA ALA A 51 1.04 20.00 35.35
C ALA A 51 0.73 18.53 35.76
N ASP A 52 -0.10 17.85 35.03
CA ASP A 52 -0.47 16.43 35.26
C ASP A 52 0.73 15.51 35.04
N MET A 53 1.51 15.72 33.98
CA MET A 53 2.76 15.01 33.72
C MET A 53 3.77 15.15 34.86
N LYS A 54 3.94 16.37 35.41
CA LYS A 54 4.85 16.62 36.53
C LYS A 54 4.34 16.08 37.86
N ALA A 55 3.02 16.02 38.05
CA ALA A 55 2.39 15.45 39.24
C ALA A 55 2.46 13.91 39.23
N PHE A 56 2.51 13.27 38.05
CA PHE A 56 2.58 11.84 37.92
C PHE A 56 3.95 11.32 38.34
N LYS A 57 4.00 10.52 39.37
CA LYS A 57 5.25 9.91 39.86
C LYS A 57 5.04 8.43 40.16
N THR A 58 5.78 7.64 39.42
CA THR A 58 5.88 6.20 39.66
C THR A 58 7.36 5.78 39.46
N THR A 59 7.81 4.73 40.05
CA THR A 59 9.19 4.24 39.89
C THR A 59 9.18 2.79 39.45
N GLY A 60 10.08 2.46 38.51
CA GLY A 60 10.34 1.08 38.07
C GLY A 60 9.13 0.39 37.40
N LYS A 61 8.18 1.15 36.86
CA LYS A 61 7.01 0.61 36.18
C LYS A 61 7.16 0.73 34.66
N THR A 62 6.45 -0.16 34.00
CA THR A 62 6.23 -0.14 32.55
C THR A 62 4.76 0.12 32.30
N ALA A 63 4.45 0.81 31.22
CA ALA A 63 3.11 1.01 30.69
C ALA A 63 3.09 0.57 29.23
N THR A 64 1.92 0.34 28.68
CA THR A 64 1.76 -0.03 27.26
C THR A 64 0.90 1.01 26.57
N VAL A 65 1.24 1.31 25.34
CA VAL A 65 0.48 2.17 24.43
C VAL A 65 0.25 1.43 23.13
N ASP A 66 -0.94 1.55 22.60
CA ASP A 66 -1.28 1.01 21.29
C ASP A 66 -1.03 2.10 20.25
N VAL A 67 -0.12 1.80 19.32
CA VAL A 67 0.29 2.70 18.25
C VAL A 67 -0.16 2.10 16.92
N GLU A 68 -0.89 2.88 16.14
CA GLU A 68 -1.27 2.49 14.79
C GLU A 68 -0.11 2.75 13.82
N ASP A 69 0.30 1.72 13.09
CA ASP A 69 1.31 1.81 12.06
C ASP A 69 0.69 2.45 10.81
N GLU A 70 1.22 3.57 10.38
CA GLU A 70 0.68 4.37 9.25
C GLU A 70 0.68 3.62 7.90
N GLU A 71 1.61 2.68 7.70
CA GLU A 71 1.69 1.93 6.44
C GLU A 71 0.78 0.70 6.42
N THR A 72 0.68 0.01 7.56
CA THR A 72 -0.02 -1.28 7.65
C THR A 72 -1.39 -1.17 8.30
N LEU A 73 -1.72 -0.05 8.96
CA LEU A 73 -2.89 0.15 9.80
C LEU A 73 -3.01 -0.93 10.89
N ALA A 74 -1.89 -1.52 11.27
CA ALA A 74 -1.82 -2.50 12.34
C ALA A 74 -1.63 -1.79 13.67
N ILE A 75 -2.39 -2.18 14.68
CA ILE A 75 -2.20 -1.70 16.04
C ILE A 75 -1.06 -2.50 16.67
N ASN A 76 0.03 -1.82 16.95
CA ASN A 76 1.19 -2.38 17.63
C ASN A 76 1.19 -1.91 19.08
N THR A 77 1.21 -2.85 20.03
CA THR A 77 1.31 -2.52 21.44
C THR A 77 2.79 -2.31 21.78
N MET A 78 3.17 -1.07 22.10
CA MET A 78 4.53 -0.71 22.51
C MET A 78 4.63 -0.59 24.02
N THR A 79 5.78 -0.92 24.58
CA THR A 79 6.07 -0.85 26.01
C THR A 79 6.88 0.41 26.32
N ALA A 80 6.35 1.28 27.17
CA ALA A 80 7.03 2.47 27.66
C ALA A 80 7.62 2.23 29.06
N TYR A 81 8.80 2.77 29.29
CA TYR A 81 9.54 2.67 30.56
C TYR A 81 9.57 4.01 31.28
N TYR A 82 9.47 4.00 32.61
CA TYR A 82 9.44 5.22 33.39
C TYR A 82 10.81 5.86 33.60
N ASP A 83 11.78 5.10 34.16
CA ASP A 83 13.08 5.64 34.61
C ASP A 83 14.25 5.29 33.68
N ALA A 84 14.27 4.11 33.10
CA ALA A 84 15.39 3.63 32.27
C ALA A 84 14.95 2.63 31.21
N LEU A 85 15.49 2.76 30.02
CA LEU A 85 15.29 1.80 28.91
C LEU A 85 16.09 0.51 29.16
N PRO A 86 15.61 -0.65 28.70
CA PRO A 86 16.34 -1.91 28.75
C PRO A 86 17.59 -1.87 27.85
N GLU A 87 18.59 -2.69 28.16
CA GLU A 87 19.79 -2.82 27.32
C GLU A 87 19.40 -3.29 25.90
N GLY A 88 19.75 -2.50 24.87
CA GLY A 88 19.43 -2.82 23.48
C GLY A 88 18.03 -2.42 23.03
N ALA A 89 17.37 -1.50 23.74
CA ALA A 89 16.07 -0.94 23.36
C ALA A 89 16.06 -0.39 21.92
N ASP A 90 17.19 0.15 21.45
CA ASP A 90 17.41 0.64 20.08
C ASP A 90 17.19 -0.40 18.97
N LYS A 91 17.04 -1.67 19.31
CA LYS A 91 16.82 -2.81 18.40
C LYS A 91 15.48 -3.52 18.64
N MET A 92 14.65 -2.98 19.50
CA MET A 92 13.36 -3.54 19.86
C MET A 92 12.26 -2.68 19.24
N ASP A 93 11.48 -3.26 18.35
CA ASP A 93 10.37 -2.57 17.66
C ASP A 93 9.12 -2.42 18.55
N ASP A 94 9.09 -3.10 19.70
CA ASP A 94 7.99 -3.11 20.66
C ASP A 94 8.25 -2.22 21.89
N VAL A 95 9.28 -1.39 21.85
CA VAL A 95 9.68 -0.50 22.96
C VAL A 95 9.68 0.95 22.50
N VAL A 96 9.02 1.83 23.27
CA VAL A 96 9.10 3.27 23.07
C VAL A 96 10.53 3.74 23.35
N GLN A 97 11.16 4.42 22.40
CA GLN A 97 12.58 4.76 22.42
C GLN A 97 12.95 5.89 23.40
N MET A 98 12.00 6.34 24.20
CA MET A 98 12.21 7.38 25.23
C MET A 98 11.58 6.97 26.56
N THR A 99 12.25 7.33 27.67
CA THR A 99 11.66 7.13 29.01
C THR A 99 10.64 8.21 29.32
N TYR A 100 9.71 7.94 30.22
CA TYR A 100 8.73 8.95 30.64
C TYR A 100 9.40 10.20 31.21
N VAL A 101 10.44 10.04 32.03
CA VAL A 101 11.16 11.18 32.63
C VAL A 101 11.85 12.03 31.58
N ASP A 102 12.49 11.41 30.59
CA ASP A 102 13.12 12.13 29.49
C ASP A 102 12.09 12.78 28.56
N ALA A 103 10.95 12.13 28.35
CA ALA A 103 9.83 12.67 27.58
C ALA A 103 9.23 13.94 28.20
N VAL A 104 9.03 13.93 29.52
CA VAL A 104 8.57 15.13 30.24
C VAL A 104 9.59 16.27 30.14
N ALA A 105 10.88 15.97 30.27
CA ALA A 105 11.94 16.99 30.13
C ALA A 105 12.05 17.51 28.69
N TYR A 106 11.83 16.66 27.69
CA TYR A 106 11.82 17.03 26.27
C TYR A 106 10.66 17.97 25.95
N LEU A 107 9.44 17.61 26.36
CA LEU A 107 8.23 18.40 26.10
C LEU A 107 8.22 19.72 26.91
N GLU A 108 8.78 19.73 28.12
CA GLU A 108 8.95 20.98 28.87
C GLU A 108 9.90 21.97 28.18
N LYS A 109 10.91 21.46 27.48
CA LYS A 109 11.90 22.30 26.80
C LYS A 109 11.47 22.74 25.41
N ASN A 110 10.87 21.84 24.64
CA ASN A 110 10.57 22.04 23.20
C ASN A 110 9.10 22.41 22.94
N GLY A 111 8.21 22.23 23.92
CA GLY A 111 6.76 22.39 23.75
C GLY A 111 6.08 21.14 23.22
N PHE A 112 4.79 21.27 22.94
CA PHE A 112 3.95 20.20 22.40
C PHE A 112 3.72 20.30 20.90
N ASP A 113 4.23 21.37 20.26
CA ASP A 113 4.08 21.55 18.82
C ASP A 113 4.97 20.54 18.08
N ALA A 114 4.39 19.88 17.09
CA ALA A 114 5.16 18.99 16.22
C ALA A 114 6.23 19.78 15.46
N PRO A 115 7.41 19.19 15.21
CA PRO A 115 8.48 19.90 14.48
C PRO A 115 8.01 20.26 13.05
N ASP A 116 8.15 21.55 12.68
CA ASP A 116 7.79 22.01 11.35
C ASP A 116 8.86 21.57 10.32
N PRO A 117 8.50 20.76 9.33
CA PRO A 117 9.44 20.34 8.29
C PRO A 117 10.12 21.51 7.56
N ALA A 118 9.48 22.68 7.49
CA ALA A 118 10.03 23.86 6.83
C ALA A 118 11.25 24.46 7.54
N ASP A 119 11.42 24.21 8.83
CA ASP A 119 12.55 24.72 9.62
C ASP A 119 13.86 23.99 9.30
N TYR A 120 13.78 22.75 8.78
CA TYR A 120 14.92 21.87 8.50
C TYR A 120 15.43 21.95 7.05
N GLY A 121 14.73 22.67 6.17
CA GLY A 121 15.14 22.80 4.77
C GLY A 121 14.07 23.32 3.84
N VAL A 122 14.32 23.23 2.53
CA VAL A 122 13.31 23.60 1.53
C VAL A 122 12.25 22.51 1.46
N TRP A 123 11.16 22.76 2.17
CA TRP A 123 10.01 21.85 2.19
C TRP A 123 9.12 22.07 0.98
N VAL A 124 8.75 20.97 0.33
CA VAL A 124 7.76 20.97 -0.74
C VAL A 124 6.52 20.26 -0.21
N PRO A 125 5.46 21.01 0.11
CA PRO A 125 4.24 20.43 0.65
C PRO A 125 3.60 19.46 -0.36
N GLY A 126 3.00 18.42 0.14
CA GLY A 126 2.25 17.47 -0.66
C GLY A 126 1.02 18.08 -1.31
N ILE A 127 0.50 17.41 -2.32
CA ILE A 127 -0.73 17.86 -3.00
C ILE A 127 -1.93 17.94 -2.02
N PRO A 128 -2.10 17.00 -1.07
CA PRO A 128 -3.17 17.10 -0.08
C PRO A 128 -3.10 18.35 0.76
N VAL A 129 -1.91 18.71 1.25
CA VAL A 129 -1.68 19.93 2.07
C VAL A 129 -1.99 21.19 1.26
N LEU A 130 -1.47 21.30 0.04
CA LEU A 130 -1.74 22.46 -0.83
C LEU A 130 -3.23 22.62 -1.16
N VAL A 131 -3.95 21.52 -1.33
CA VAL A 131 -5.40 21.54 -1.60
C VAL A 131 -6.15 21.89 -0.32
N GLY A 132 -5.76 21.35 0.84
CA GLY A 132 -6.31 21.68 2.15
C GLY A 132 -6.19 23.16 2.43
N ASP A 133 -4.99 23.72 2.39
CA ASP A 133 -4.70 25.14 2.61
C ASP A 133 -5.50 26.04 1.65
N GLY A 134 -5.64 25.62 0.39
CA GLY A 134 -6.43 26.34 -0.60
C GLY A 134 -7.93 26.37 -0.29
N LEU A 135 -8.47 25.27 0.24
CA LEU A 135 -9.88 25.17 0.65
C LEU A 135 -10.16 25.95 1.93
N ASP A 136 -9.24 25.95 2.88
CA ASP A 136 -9.31 26.71 4.13
C ASP A 136 -9.24 28.23 3.84
N ALA A 137 -8.34 28.65 2.96
CA ALA A 137 -8.28 30.03 2.48
C ALA A 137 -9.56 30.47 1.76
N ALA A 138 -10.27 29.55 1.12
CA ALA A 138 -11.56 29.81 0.46
C ALA A 138 -12.76 29.77 1.44
N ASN A 139 -12.54 29.51 2.74
CA ASN A 139 -13.60 29.28 3.74
C ASN A 139 -14.62 28.23 3.28
N ALA A 140 -14.14 27.13 2.70
CA ALA A 140 -14.98 26.03 2.27
C ALA A 140 -15.66 25.37 3.49
N ALA A 141 -16.90 24.90 3.29
CA ALA A 141 -17.58 24.17 4.36
C ALA A 141 -16.80 22.89 4.73
N PRO A 142 -16.66 22.53 6.04
CA PRO A 142 -15.84 21.38 6.46
C PRO A 142 -16.16 20.07 5.76
N TRP A 143 -17.43 19.81 5.49
CA TRP A 143 -17.85 18.61 4.73
C TRP A 143 -17.33 18.60 3.28
N LEU A 144 -17.17 19.79 2.66
CA LEU A 144 -16.67 19.92 1.28
C LEU A 144 -15.15 19.76 1.26
N SER A 145 -14.45 20.29 2.26
CA SER A 145 -13.02 20.11 2.44
C SER A 145 -12.67 18.64 2.63
N GLY A 146 -13.35 17.93 3.53
CA GLY A 146 -13.21 16.48 3.71
C GLY A 146 -13.53 15.69 2.45
N LEU A 147 -14.63 16.02 1.73
CA LEU A 147 -14.96 15.35 0.47
C LEU A 147 -13.86 15.49 -0.59
N ILE A 148 -13.27 16.66 -0.71
CA ILE A 148 -12.22 16.91 -1.71
C ILE A 148 -10.90 16.29 -1.27
N ASN A 149 -10.48 16.51 -0.04
CA ASN A 149 -9.17 16.08 0.44
C ASN A 149 -9.15 14.56 0.68
N ASP A 150 -10.04 14.05 1.51
CA ASP A 150 -10.05 12.62 1.88
C ASP A 150 -10.66 11.73 0.79
N GLY A 151 -11.57 12.28 -0.03
CA GLY A 151 -12.19 11.52 -1.11
C GLY A 151 -11.39 11.59 -2.41
N ILE A 152 -11.27 12.79 -2.99
CA ILE A 152 -10.71 12.94 -4.33
C ILE A 152 -9.19 12.91 -4.29
N VAL A 153 -8.57 13.69 -3.42
CA VAL A 153 -7.11 13.85 -3.39
C VAL A 153 -6.45 12.59 -2.84
N ALA A 154 -6.94 12.04 -1.75
CA ALA A 154 -6.45 10.78 -1.19
C ALA A 154 -6.66 9.60 -2.15
N GLY A 155 -7.86 9.49 -2.78
CA GLY A 155 -8.15 8.44 -3.76
C GLY A 155 -7.26 8.52 -5.01
N VAL A 156 -7.04 9.72 -5.56
CA VAL A 156 -6.11 9.92 -6.68
C VAL A 156 -4.67 9.68 -6.25
N GLY A 157 -4.29 10.12 -5.05
CA GLY A 157 -2.97 9.92 -4.46
C GLY A 157 -2.61 8.44 -4.33
N ALA A 158 -3.53 7.64 -3.81
CA ALA A 158 -3.36 6.19 -3.72
C ALA A 158 -3.10 5.54 -5.08
N VAL A 159 -3.86 5.95 -6.13
CA VAL A 159 -3.61 5.46 -7.50
C VAL A 159 -2.24 5.87 -8.01
N LEU A 160 -1.88 7.15 -7.83
CA LEU A 160 -0.59 7.67 -8.30
C LEU A 160 0.60 7.07 -7.56
N GLY A 161 0.44 6.69 -6.29
CA GLY A 161 1.45 5.97 -5.51
C GLY A 161 1.83 4.62 -6.12
N PHE A 162 0.88 3.91 -6.75
CA PHE A 162 1.16 2.64 -7.44
C PHE A 162 1.74 2.81 -8.86
N VAL A 163 1.62 4.00 -9.46
CA VAL A 163 2.06 4.22 -10.86
C VAL A 163 3.55 3.95 -11.06
N PRO A 164 4.49 4.41 -10.22
CA PRO A 164 5.92 4.14 -10.41
C PRO A 164 6.22 2.64 -10.43
N GLN A 165 5.64 1.88 -9.50
CA GLN A 165 5.79 0.42 -9.44
C GLN A 165 5.22 -0.25 -10.70
N MET A 166 4.06 0.21 -11.19
CA MET A 166 3.46 -0.31 -12.42
C MET A 166 4.28 0.02 -13.66
N LEU A 167 4.89 1.21 -13.74
CA LEU A 167 5.76 1.59 -14.84
C LEU A 167 7.00 0.70 -14.91
N VAL A 168 7.63 0.40 -13.77
CA VAL A 168 8.76 -0.53 -13.71
C VAL A 168 8.34 -1.93 -14.17
N LEU A 169 7.19 -2.42 -13.72
CA LEU A 169 6.65 -3.70 -14.16
C LEU A 169 6.41 -3.72 -15.67
N PHE A 170 5.79 -2.68 -16.24
CA PHE A 170 5.55 -2.60 -17.68
C PHE A 170 6.84 -2.45 -18.47
N LEU A 171 7.86 -1.77 -17.93
CA LEU A 171 9.18 -1.68 -18.53
C LEU A 171 9.82 -3.06 -18.66
N MET A 172 9.84 -3.83 -17.57
CA MET A 172 10.39 -5.19 -17.56
C MET A 172 9.62 -6.12 -18.53
N LEU A 173 8.30 -6.04 -18.52
CA LEU A 173 7.47 -6.84 -19.43
C LEU A 173 7.70 -6.45 -20.90
N ALA A 174 7.75 -5.17 -21.22
CA ALA A 174 8.01 -4.69 -22.57
C ALA A 174 9.39 -5.13 -23.05
N PHE A 175 10.40 -5.12 -22.17
CA PHE A 175 11.74 -5.61 -22.48
C PHE A 175 11.73 -7.12 -22.78
N LEU A 176 11.12 -7.95 -21.90
CA LEU A 176 11.05 -9.41 -22.09
C LEU A 176 10.24 -9.80 -23.32
N GLU A 177 9.19 -9.06 -23.64
CA GLU A 177 8.37 -9.25 -24.84
C GLU A 177 9.16 -8.89 -26.10
N ALA A 178 9.82 -7.73 -26.08
CA ALA A 178 10.63 -7.27 -27.21
C ALA A 178 11.84 -8.16 -27.49
N CYS A 179 12.46 -8.78 -26.48
CA CYS A 179 13.53 -9.77 -26.66
C CYS A 179 13.04 -11.10 -27.26
N GLY A 180 11.72 -11.35 -27.32
CA GLY A 180 11.15 -12.63 -27.75
C GLY A 180 11.22 -13.75 -26.71
N TYR A 181 11.58 -13.43 -25.46
CA TYR A 181 11.71 -14.40 -24.36
C TYR A 181 10.36 -14.95 -23.91
N MET A 182 9.34 -14.07 -23.85
CA MET A 182 7.98 -14.45 -23.41
C MET A 182 7.34 -15.51 -24.31
N ALA A 183 7.53 -15.43 -25.64
CA ALA A 183 6.99 -16.42 -26.58
C ALA A 183 7.57 -17.82 -26.32
N ARG A 184 8.84 -17.91 -25.96
CA ARG A 184 9.52 -19.19 -25.70
C ARG A 184 9.08 -19.81 -24.38
N ILE A 185 8.96 -19.03 -23.33
CA ILE A 185 8.42 -19.52 -22.05
C ILE A 185 6.99 -20.01 -22.22
N ALA A 186 6.15 -19.24 -22.92
CA ALA A 186 4.77 -19.65 -23.20
C ALA A 186 4.72 -20.98 -23.98
N PHE A 187 5.63 -21.20 -24.93
CA PHE A 187 5.73 -22.45 -25.66
C PHE A 187 6.13 -23.63 -24.77
N VAL A 188 7.13 -23.46 -23.90
CA VAL A 188 7.56 -24.52 -22.98
C VAL A 188 6.46 -24.86 -21.99
N LEU A 189 5.78 -23.85 -21.46
CA LEU A 189 4.71 -24.04 -20.47
C LEU A 189 3.38 -24.50 -21.07
N ASP A 190 3.18 -24.37 -22.39
CA ASP A 190 1.97 -24.84 -23.07
C ASP A 190 1.66 -26.31 -22.77
N ARG A 191 2.70 -27.16 -22.71
CA ARG A 191 2.54 -28.58 -22.34
C ARG A 191 1.94 -28.78 -20.96
N VAL A 192 2.28 -27.91 -20.00
CA VAL A 192 1.82 -27.96 -18.61
C VAL A 192 0.39 -27.42 -18.53
N PHE A 193 0.15 -26.25 -19.12
CA PHE A 193 -1.15 -25.56 -19.08
C PHE A 193 -2.26 -26.36 -19.77
N ARG A 194 -1.96 -27.03 -20.86
CA ARG A 194 -2.92 -27.91 -21.57
C ARG A 194 -3.46 -29.04 -20.70
N LYS A 195 -2.67 -29.57 -19.77
CA LYS A 195 -3.15 -30.59 -18.81
C LYS A 195 -4.28 -30.05 -17.95
N PHE A 196 -4.25 -28.77 -17.63
CA PHE A 196 -5.26 -28.10 -16.80
C PHE A 196 -6.38 -27.45 -17.63
N GLY A 197 -6.36 -27.59 -18.94
CA GLY A 197 -7.38 -27.05 -19.84
C GLY A 197 -7.17 -25.60 -20.27
N LEU A 198 -5.99 -25.03 -19.98
CA LEU A 198 -5.60 -23.69 -20.38
C LEU A 198 -4.62 -23.74 -21.56
N SER A 199 -4.61 -22.74 -22.42
CA SER A 199 -3.62 -22.62 -23.49
C SER A 199 -2.34 -21.97 -22.98
N GLY A 200 -1.21 -22.22 -23.67
CA GLY A 200 0.06 -21.58 -23.32
C GLY A 200 0.03 -20.04 -23.42
N LYS A 201 -0.87 -19.47 -24.25
CA LYS A 201 -1.11 -18.03 -24.32
C LYS A 201 -1.65 -17.45 -23.00
N SER A 202 -2.29 -18.29 -22.15
CA SER A 202 -2.82 -17.88 -20.84
C SER A 202 -1.72 -17.56 -19.81
N PHE A 203 -0.50 -18.07 -20.05
CA PHE A 203 0.63 -17.82 -19.15
C PHE A 203 0.98 -16.33 -19.05
N ILE A 204 0.95 -15.60 -20.18
CA ILE A 204 1.34 -14.18 -20.21
C ILE A 204 0.42 -13.32 -19.34
N PRO A 205 -0.93 -13.38 -19.48
CA PRO A 205 -1.84 -12.71 -18.56
C PRO A 205 -1.70 -13.09 -17.10
N MET A 206 -1.43 -14.38 -16.83
CA MET A 206 -1.24 -14.84 -15.45
C MET A 206 0.04 -14.29 -14.82
N LEU A 207 1.14 -14.27 -15.58
CA LEU A 207 2.40 -13.69 -15.12
C LEU A 207 2.26 -12.20 -14.80
N ILE A 208 1.58 -11.46 -15.67
CA ILE A 208 1.27 -10.04 -15.45
C ILE A 208 0.36 -9.89 -14.21
N GLY A 209 -0.60 -10.81 -14.04
CA GLY A 209 -1.54 -10.85 -12.93
C GLY A 209 -0.89 -11.03 -11.56
N VAL A 210 0.28 -11.66 -11.47
CA VAL A 210 1.08 -11.75 -10.23
C VAL A 210 1.54 -10.36 -9.78
N GLY A 211 1.91 -9.49 -10.71
CA GLY A 211 2.25 -8.09 -10.39
C GLY A 211 1.01 -7.25 -10.12
N CYS A 212 0.06 -7.26 -11.05
CA CYS A 212 -1.22 -6.56 -10.91
C CYS A 212 -2.32 -7.26 -11.71
N GLY A 213 -3.45 -7.56 -11.05
CA GLY A 213 -4.58 -8.28 -11.66
C GLY A 213 -5.23 -7.53 -12.81
N VAL A 214 -5.32 -6.20 -12.74
CA VAL A 214 -5.99 -5.37 -13.77
C VAL A 214 -5.28 -5.45 -15.12
N PRO A 215 -3.96 -5.16 -15.24
CA PRO A 215 -3.22 -5.35 -16.47
C PRO A 215 -3.20 -6.81 -16.93
N GLY A 216 -3.16 -7.77 -15.99
CA GLY A 216 -3.25 -9.21 -16.30
C GLY A 216 -4.54 -9.56 -17.05
N VAL A 217 -5.68 -9.12 -16.52
CA VAL A 217 -6.97 -9.28 -17.19
C VAL A 217 -7.02 -8.54 -18.53
N MET A 218 -6.44 -7.33 -18.61
CA MET A 218 -6.38 -6.59 -19.88
C MET A 218 -5.52 -7.31 -20.93
N ALA A 219 -4.42 -7.94 -20.53
CA ALA A 219 -3.55 -8.71 -21.41
C ALA A 219 -4.24 -9.96 -21.97
N SER A 220 -5.25 -10.49 -21.30
CA SER A 220 -6.01 -11.64 -21.79
C SER A 220 -6.73 -11.39 -23.13
N ARG A 221 -6.86 -10.11 -23.53
CA ARG A 221 -7.43 -9.73 -24.86
C ARG A 221 -6.59 -10.21 -26.04
N THR A 222 -5.31 -10.54 -25.80
CA THR A 222 -4.44 -11.12 -26.83
C THR A 222 -4.76 -12.58 -27.15
N ILE A 223 -5.63 -13.22 -26.33
CA ILE A 223 -6.09 -14.60 -26.55
C ILE A 223 -7.28 -14.57 -27.52
N GLU A 224 -7.10 -15.17 -28.69
CA GLU A 224 -8.09 -15.18 -29.77
C GLU A 224 -9.31 -16.04 -29.43
N ASN A 225 -9.07 -17.19 -28.80
CA ASN A 225 -10.14 -18.11 -28.41
C ASN A 225 -10.92 -17.54 -27.22
N GLU A 226 -12.20 -17.25 -27.41
CA GLU A 226 -13.07 -16.72 -26.37
C GLU A 226 -13.17 -17.59 -25.14
N ARG A 227 -13.20 -18.91 -25.31
CA ARG A 227 -13.27 -19.87 -24.22
C ARG A 227 -12.03 -19.78 -23.34
N ASP A 228 -10.83 -19.87 -23.95
CA ASP A 228 -9.56 -19.81 -23.24
C ASP A 228 -9.35 -18.44 -22.60
N ARG A 229 -9.81 -17.37 -23.29
CA ARG A 229 -9.78 -16.01 -22.74
C ARG A 229 -10.64 -15.87 -21.48
N ARG A 230 -11.89 -16.36 -21.51
CA ARG A 230 -12.77 -16.34 -20.34
C ARG A 230 -12.23 -17.16 -19.17
N MET A 231 -11.70 -18.37 -19.44
CA MET A 231 -11.05 -19.17 -18.41
C MET A 231 -9.86 -18.44 -17.80
N THR A 232 -9.02 -17.83 -18.63
CA THR A 232 -7.86 -17.06 -18.16
C THR A 232 -8.28 -15.87 -17.30
N ILE A 233 -9.29 -15.12 -17.69
CA ILE A 233 -9.82 -14.00 -16.90
C ILE A 233 -10.29 -14.48 -15.52
N MET A 234 -11.01 -15.60 -15.45
CA MET A 234 -11.52 -16.14 -14.19
C MET A 234 -10.40 -16.64 -13.26
N THR A 235 -9.29 -17.14 -13.83
CA THR A 235 -8.23 -17.77 -13.04
C THR A 235 -7.07 -16.84 -12.73
N THR A 236 -6.85 -15.79 -13.52
CA THR A 236 -5.70 -14.85 -13.35
C THR A 236 -5.69 -14.16 -11.99
N THR A 237 -6.86 -13.90 -11.39
CA THR A 237 -6.97 -13.16 -10.13
C THR A 237 -6.83 -14.01 -8.87
N PHE A 238 -6.68 -15.32 -8.98
CA PHE A 238 -6.49 -16.19 -7.81
C PHE A 238 -5.12 -16.03 -7.16
N ILE A 239 -4.08 -15.71 -7.92
CA ILE A 239 -2.76 -15.43 -7.35
C ILE A 239 -2.79 -14.06 -6.67
N PRO A 240 -2.30 -13.95 -5.43
CA PRO A 240 -2.15 -12.67 -4.77
C PRO A 240 -1.22 -11.75 -5.57
N CYS A 241 -1.68 -10.56 -5.88
CA CYS A 241 -0.84 -9.51 -6.47
C CYS A 241 -0.28 -8.60 -5.37
N GLY A 242 0.68 -7.74 -5.70
CA GLY A 242 1.32 -6.83 -4.76
C GLY A 242 0.35 -6.03 -3.88
N ALA A 243 -0.78 -5.59 -4.44
CA ALA A 243 -1.82 -4.88 -3.68
C ALA A 243 -2.62 -5.76 -2.70
N LYS A 244 -2.63 -7.09 -2.89
CA LYS A 244 -3.32 -8.02 -1.97
C LYS A 244 -2.42 -8.48 -0.83
N VAL A 245 -1.10 -8.36 -0.97
CA VAL A 245 -0.15 -8.83 0.04
C VAL A 245 -0.30 -8.11 1.38
N PRO A 246 -0.40 -6.77 1.44
CA PRO A 246 -0.64 -6.07 2.71
C PRO A 246 -1.93 -6.51 3.38
N PHE A 247 -3.01 -6.68 2.63
CA PHE A 247 -4.29 -7.16 3.15
C PHE A 247 -4.20 -8.59 3.71
N ILE A 248 -3.47 -9.48 3.02
CA ILE A 248 -3.21 -10.84 3.51
C ILE A 248 -2.34 -10.81 4.76
N ALA A 249 -1.33 -9.94 4.81
CA ALA A 249 -0.46 -9.77 5.96
C ALA A 249 -1.22 -9.24 7.18
N MET A 250 -2.11 -8.28 6.99
CA MET A 250 -3.00 -7.76 8.05
C MET A 250 -3.88 -8.88 8.64
N ILE A 251 -4.55 -9.66 7.79
CA ILE A 251 -5.38 -10.79 8.26
C ILE A 251 -4.52 -11.85 8.96
N ALA A 252 -3.33 -12.15 8.42
CA ALA A 252 -2.40 -13.11 9.03
C ALA A 252 -1.89 -12.60 10.37
N GLY A 253 -1.64 -11.30 10.52
CA GLY A 253 -1.29 -10.65 11.78
C GLY A 253 -2.40 -10.79 12.82
N ALA A 254 -3.61 -10.38 12.47
CA ALA A 254 -4.76 -10.37 13.38
C ALA A 254 -5.21 -11.76 13.83
N LEU A 255 -5.19 -12.78 12.93
CA LEU A 255 -5.72 -14.11 13.23
C LEU A 255 -4.65 -15.14 13.63
N PHE A 256 -3.41 -14.98 13.18
CA PHE A 256 -2.34 -15.98 13.30
C PHE A 256 -1.06 -15.44 13.94
N GLY A 257 -1.11 -14.26 14.59
CA GLY A 257 0.01 -13.67 15.31
C GLY A 257 1.23 -13.35 14.44
N GLY A 258 1.02 -12.88 13.20
CA GLY A 258 2.10 -12.41 12.33
C GLY A 258 2.98 -13.50 11.71
N SER A 259 2.52 -14.74 11.66
CA SER A 259 3.29 -15.86 11.11
C SER A 259 3.56 -15.71 9.60
N ALA A 260 4.83 -15.53 9.21
CA ALA A 260 5.27 -15.46 7.82
C ALA A 260 4.85 -16.68 6.96
N TRP A 261 4.68 -17.84 7.58
CA TRP A 261 4.20 -19.05 6.90
C TRP A 261 2.80 -18.91 6.34
N VAL A 262 1.92 -18.16 7.02
CA VAL A 262 0.54 -17.93 6.57
C VAL A 262 0.54 -17.09 5.30
N SER A 263 1.28 -16.01 5.25
CA SER A 263 1.39 -15.15 4.07
C SER A 263 2.00 -15.90 2.87
N THR A 264 3.03 -16.71 3.11
CA THR A 264 3.64 -17.55 2.06
C THR A 264 2.68 -18.62 1.56
N SER A 265 1.91 -19.26 2.46
CA SER A 265 0.94 -20.28 2.09
C SER A 265 -0.17 -19.75 1.17
N ALA A 266 -0.51 -18.48 1.25
CA ALA A 266 -1.52 -17.86 0.39
C ALA A 266 -1.16 -17.96 -1.11
N TYR A 267 0.12 -17.86 -1.47
CA TYR A 267 0.58 -18.05 -2.85
C TYR A 267 0.40 -19.51 -3.32
N PHE A 268 0.72 -20.48 -2.47
CA PHE A 268 0.54 -21.90 -2.80
C PHE A 268 -0.94 -22.27 -2.92
N ILE A 269 -1.78 -21.73 -2.05
CA ILE A 269 -3.23 -21.89 -2.11
C ILE A 269 -3.78 -21.25 -3.39
N GLY A 270 -3.30 -20.06 -3.76
CA GLY A 270 -3.67 -19.39 -5.02
C GLY A 270 -3.32 -20.24 -6.25
N MET A 271 -2.11 -20.82 -6.29
CA MET A 271 -1.71 -21.73 -7.37
C MET A 271 -2.58 -23.00 -7.39
N ALA A 272 -2.84 -23.60 -6.25
CA ALA A 272 -3.71 -24.78 -6.15
C ALA A 272 -5.14 -24.44 -6.62
N ALA A 273 -5.65 -23.26 -6.26
CA ALA A 273 -6.96 -22.78 -6.69
C ALA A 273 -7.05 -22.62 -8.22
N ILE A 274 -6.00 -22.13 -8.89
CA ILE A 274 -5.95 -22.04 -10.36
C ILE A 274 -6.06 -23.45 -10.98
N ILE A 275 -5.28 -24.40 -10.47
CA ILE A 275 -5.27 -25.78 -10.97
C ILE A 275 -6.65 -26.42 -10.78
N CYS A 276 -7.20 -26.37 -9.57
CA CYS A 276 -8.53 -26.91 -9.25
C CYS A 276 -9.62 -26.25 -10.09
N SER A 277 -9.60 -24.91 -10.18
CA SER A 277 -10.57 -24.15 -10.97
C SER A 277 -10.47 -24.46 -12.46
N GLY A 278 -9.26 -24.58 -13.02
CA GLY A 278 -9.05 -25.00 -14.42
C GLY A 278 -9.64 -26.37 -14.71
N ILE A 279 -9.40 -27.35 -13.84
CA ILE A 279 -9.94 -28.71 -13.97
C ILE A 279 -11.48 -28.73 -13.83
N MET A 280 -12.03 -27.97 -12.88
CA MET A 280 -13.47 -27.85 -12.69
C MET A 280 -14.15 -27.20 -13.88
N LEU A 281 -13.61 -26.08 -14.37
CA LEU A 281 -14.13 -25.36 -15.53
C LEU A 281 -14.09 -26.22 -16.80
N LYS A 282 -13.03 -27.00 -17.01
CA LYS A 282 -12.91 -27.92 -18.15
C LYS A 282 -14.05 -28.97 -18.18
N LYS A 283 -14.57 -29.38 -17.03
CA LYS A 283 -15.69 -30.34 -16.94
C LYS A 283 -17.06 -29.69 -17.20
N THR A 284 -17.15 -28.37 -17.17
CA THR A 284 -18.40 -27.65 -17.40
C THR A 284 -18.71 -27.59 -18.90
N LYS A 285 -19.97 -27.80 -19.30
CA LYS A 285 -20.39 -27.78 -20.71
C LYS A 285 -20.01 -26.51 -21.48
N MET A 286 -19.93 -25.38 -20.80
CA MET A 286 -19.57 -24.08 -21.37
C MET A 286 -18.08 -23.97 -21.75
N PHE A 287 -17.22 -24.74 -21.05
CA PHE A 287 -15.76 -24.75 -21.23
C PHE A 287 -15.21 -26.10 -21.67
N SER A 288 -16.09 -27.07 -21.99
CA SER A 288 -15.68 -28.38 -22.46
C SER A 288 -15.06 -28.31 -23.85
N GLY A 289 -14.02 -29.11 -24.10
CA GLY A 289 -13.29 -29.18 -25.37
C GLY A 289 -11.77 -29.03 -25.16
N ASP A 290 -11.02 -29.24 -26.21
CA ASP A 290 -9.56 -29.10 -26.15
C ASP A 290 -9.16 -27.64 -26.29
N PRO A 291 -8.12 -27.19 -25.54
CA PRO A 291 -7.57 -25.84 -25.66
C PRO A 291 -7.05 -25.60 -27.09
N ALA A 292 -7.15 -24.37 -27.56
CA ALA A 292 -6.69 -24.01 -28.90
C ALA A 292 -5.23 -24.38 -29.08
N PRO A 293 -4.82 -24.87 -30.27
CA PRO A 293 -3.43 -25.19 -30.52
C PRO A 293 -2.59 -23.92 -30.40
N PHE A 294 -1.47 -24.05 -29.68
CA PHE A 294 -0.52 -22.95 -29.54
C PHE A 294 0.30 -22.85 -30.82
N VAL A 295 -0.11 -21.94 -31.68
CA VAL A 295 0.65 -21.60 -32.89
C VAL A 295 1.17 -20.21 -32.70
N MET A 296 2.48 -20.07 -32.46
CA MET A 296 3.17 -18.79 -32.38
C MET A 296 4.51 -18.95 -33.07
N GLU A 297 4.81 -18.03 -33.98
CA GLU A 297 6.14 -17.92 -34.54
C GLU A 297 7.11 -17.53 -33.43
N LEU A 298 8.21 -18.26 -33.29
CA LEU A 298 9.25 -17.97 -32.32
C LEU A 298 10.17 -16.88 -32.92
N PRO A 299 10.06 -15.62 -32.46
CA PRO A 299 10.93 -14.57 -32.97
C PRO A 299 12.40 -14.89 -32.63
N ALA A 300 13.31 -14.53 -33.53
CA ALA A 300 14.72 -14.61 -33.21
C ALA A 300 15.05 -13.67 -32.05
N TYR A 301 16.00 -14.06 -31.20
CA TYR A 301 16.50 -13.16 -30.18
C TYR A 301 17.12 -11.92 -30.81
N HIS A 302 16.66 -10.77 -30.46
CA HIS A 302 17.26 -9.51 -30.83
C HIS A 302 17.32 -8.56 -29.65
N TRP A 303 18.29 -7.66 -29.68
CA TRP A 303 18.36 -6.63 -28.64
C TRP A 303 17.25 -5.61 -28.87
N PRO A 304 16.39 -5.35 -27.89
CA PRO A 304 15.27 -4.44 -28.08
C PRO A 304 15.76 -3.00 -28.22
N THR A 305 15.12 -2.25 -29.11
CA THR A 305 15.36 -0.82 -29.23
C THR A 305 14.75 -0.10 -28.04
N VAL A 306 15.55 0.64 -27.30
CA VAL A 306 15.14 1.36 -26.07
C VAL A 306 13.89 2.22 -26.30
N GLY A 307 13.82 2.92 -27.44
CA GLY A 307 12.68 3.74 -27.79
C GLY A 307 11.36 2.98 -27.92
N ASN A 308 11.38 1.75 -28.45
CA ASN A 308 10.19 0.92 -28.56
C ASN A 308 9.73 0.41 -27.18
N VAL A 309 10.68 0.04 -26.33
CA VAL A 309 10.39 -0.42 -24.96
C VAL A 309 9.74 0.70 -24.14
N LEU A 310 10.34 1.89 -24.16
CA LEU A 310 9.81 3.06 -23.46
C LEU A 310 8.43 3.48 -23.98
N ARG A 311 8.23 3.45 -25.28
CA ARG A 311 6.93 3.75 -25.88
C ARG A 311 5.86 2.75 -25.46
N SER A 312 6.15 1.45 -25.51
CA SER A 312 5.24 0.40 -25.06
C SER A 312 4.91 0.52 -23.57
N MET A 313 5.91 0.82 -22.74
CA MET A 313 5.73 1.09 -21.31
C MET A 313 4.77 2.26 -21.11
N TRP A 314 4.99 3.38 -21.80
CA TRP A 314 4.18 4.58 -21.65
C TRP A 314 2.74 4.38 -22.13
N GLU A 315 2.52 3.74 -23.28
CA GLU A 315 1.20 3.46 -23.83
C GLU A 315 0.37 2.57 -22.88
N ARG A 316 1.01 1.54 -22.29
CA ARG A 316 0.37 0.65 -21.30
C ARG A 316 0.12 1.37 -19.98
N GLY A 317 1.08 2.13 -19.49
CA GLY A 317 0.97 2.93 -18.26
C GLY A 317 -0.13 3.97 -18.38
N TRP A 318 -0.18 4.73 -19.46
CA TRP A 318 -1.22 5.72 -19.71
C TRP A 318 -2.62 5.10 -19.79
N SER A 319 -2.75 3.96 -20.47
CA SER A 319 -4.01 3.22 -20.55
C SER A 319 -4.48 2.73 -19.18
N PHE A 320 -3.53 2.32 -18.33
CA PHE A 320 -3.81 1.93 -16.95
C PHE A 320 -4.30 3.12 -16.11
N ILE A 321 -3.55 4.23 -16.10
CA ILE A 321 -3.90 5.44 -15.35
C ILE A 321 -5.31 5.93 -15.73
N LYS A 322 -5.58 6.01 -17.03
CA LYS A 322 -6.88 6.48 -17.51
C LYS A 322 -8.04 5.60 -17.07
N LYS A 323 -7.87 4.27 -17.09
CA LYS A 323 -8.94 3.33 -16.71
C LYS A 323 -9.06 3.18 -15.20
N ALA A 324 -7.95 2.93 -14.52
CA ALA A 324 -7.94 2.75 -13.09
C ALA A 324 -8.34 4.04 -12.37
N GLY A 325 -7.76 5.17 -12.74
CA GLY A 325 -8.09 6.47 -12.17
C GLY A 325 -9.57 6.81 -12.30
N THR A 326 -10.18 6.57 -13.47
CA THR A 326 -11.61 6.86 -13.66
C THR A 326 -12.49 5.96 -12.79
N ILE A 327 -12.19 4.65 -12.71
CA ILE A 327 -13.01 3.70 -11.95
C ILE A 327 -12.87 3.96 -10.46
N ILE A 328 -11.63 4.19 -9.98
CA ILE A 328 -11.37 4.42 -8.56
C ILE A 328 -11.98 5.75 -8.12
N LEU A 329 -11.80 6.82 -8.88
CA LEU A 329 -12.41 8.12 -8.59
C LEU A 329 -13.95 8.02 -8.51
N LEU A 330 -14.57 7.29 -9.41
CA LEU A 330 -16.01 7.07 -9.38
C LEU A 330 -16.43 6.21 -8.18
N SER A 331 -15.63 5.21 -7.82
CA SER A 331 -15.88 4.34 -6.67
C SER A 331 -15.72 5.09 -5.35
N THR A 332 -14.70 5.95 -5.20
CA THR A 332 -14.49 6.76 -3.99
C THR A 332 -15.60 7.79 -3.81
N ILE A 333 -16.03 8.45 -4.87
CA ILE A 333 -17.17 9.38 -4.80
C ILE A 333 -18.45 8.64 -4.37
N LEU A 334 -18.73 7.47 -4.93
CA LEU A 334 -19.91 6.67 -4.56
C LEU A 334 -19.82 6.17 -3.11
N SER A 335 -18.64 5.76 -2.65
CA SER A 335 -18.41 5.32 -1.29
C SER A 335 -18.63 6.45 -0.29
N LEU A 336 -18.10 7.64 -0.58
CA LEU A 336 -18.27 8.83 0.25
C LEU A 336 -19.73 9.28 0.34
N ILE A 337 -20.47 9.26 -0.77
CA ILE A 337 -21.92 9.54 -0.74
C ILE A 337 -22.65 8.56 0.17
N HIS A 338 -22.25 7.28 0.17
CA HIS A 338 -22.86 6.25 1.05
C HIS A 338 -22.49 6.43 2.53
N ILE A 339 -21.24 6.88 2.83
CA ILE A 339 -20.79 7.12 4.21
C ILE A 339 -21.34 8.44 4.75
N SER A 340 -21.53 9.46 3.90
CA SER A 340 -22.04 10.78 4.31
C SER A 340 -23.56 10.82 4.43
N GLU A 341 -24.31 9.78 4.03
CA GLU A 341 -25.71 9.63 4.44
C GLU A 341 -25.74 9.13 5.90
N PRO A 342 -25.97 10.01 6.90
CA PRO A 342 -26.23 9.53 8.24
C PRO A 342 -27.51 8.72 8.17
N THR A 343 -27.43 7.48 8.58
CA THR A 343 -28.57 6.60 8.82
C THR A 343 -29.64 7.37 9.61
N ARG A 344 -30.56 8.00 8.89
CA ARG A 344 -31.86 8.37 9.45
C ARG A 344 -32.64 7.07 9.61
N LEU A 345 -32.46 6.41 10.72
CA LEU A 345 -33.40 5.46 11.30
C LEU A 345 -33.63 5.84 12.76
#